data_cf4f0359dabf79be92b527a19761b92c
#
_entry.id   cf4f0359dabf79be92b527a19761b92c
#
_cell.length_a   1.000
_cell.length_b   1.000
_cell.length_c   1.000
_cell.angle_alpha   90.00
_cell.angle_beta   90.00
_cell.angle_gamma   90.00
#
_symmetry.space_group_name_H-M   'P 1'
#
loop_
_entity.id
_entity.type
_entity.pdbx_description
1 polymer ?
#
loop_
_entity_poly.entity_id
_entity_poly.type
_entity_poly.pdbx_seq_one_letter_code
_entity_poly.pdbx_strand_id
1 'polypeptide(L)'
;MFESFFLAGFEGSTGFNRHGEWFDQVVATGHDANVDEDYADIARLGLHAARETVRWPLVDCRGRYDFSSLEPFIEAANRHGVGVIWDLFHYGFPQDVDLWSEAFPRRFADYCYAVARFVAARMEGPCVFTPINEPSFMAYAGGEKALFAPYGSGRGWELKVALARGAIAGINAIRAACPDARFVSVDPLCRVVCPKDRPDLAPQVHDFNNRLVFQSWDMLCGRLLPELGGSPEHLDVVGINYYWTNQWELNDAPNADGNVPPLDDDDPRRAPLSDLVLSVWQRYGREVMITETSHVGDNRGPWLCEVVSACHSLLLQDVPLRGACLYPILGMPEWHDRDLWTPMGLWDPLCHRDPGAGRLLCEPMAEALQGAAPLEALHQAKQAAECRGEPQFNLARRKRYAAR
;
A
#
# COMPACT_ATOMS: atom_id res chain seq x y z
N MET A 1 -2.86 -15.70 -5.29
CA MET A 1 -3.17 -14.90 -4.08
C MET A 1 -4.67 -14.64 -4.04
N PHE A 2 -5.23 -13.84 -4.92
CA PHE A 2 -6.66 -13.61 -5.08
C PHE A 2 -7.12 -13.94 -6.49
N GLU A 3 -8.43 -14.15 -6.69
CA GLU A 3 -8.99 -14.48 -8.00
C GLU A 3 -9.09 -13.23 -8.90
N SER A 4 -9.51 -12.09 -8.35
CA SER A 4 -9.54 -10.82 -9.09
C SER A 4 -8.18 -10.15 -9.13
N PHE A 5 -7.86 -9.52 -10.27
CA PHE A 5 -6.65 -8.73 -10.43
C PHE A 5 -6.75 -7.38 -9.71
N PHE A 6 -7.92 -6.73 -9.81
CA PHE A 6 -8.17 -5.49 -9.10
C PHE A 6 -8.69 -5.74 -7.68
N LEU A 7 -8.24 -4.90 -6.76
CA LEU A 7 -8.64 -4.89 -5.36
C LEU A 7 -9.26 -3.54 -5.01
N ALA A 8 -10.16 -3.55 -4.04
CA ALA A 8 -10.68 -2.35 -3.41
C ALA A 8 -9.84 -2.01 -2.17
N GLY A 9 -9.24 -0.83 -2.11
CA GLY A 9 -8.51 -0.37 -0.92
C GLY A 9 -9.37 0.59 -0.11
N PHE A 10 -9.75 0.20 1.07
CA PHE A 10 -10.45 1.10 1.99
C PHE A 10 -9.42 1.88 2.80
N GLU A 11 -9.53 3.23 2.76
CA GLU A 11 -8.60 4.08 3.50
C GLU A 11 -8.73 3.82 4.99
N GLY A 12 -7.67 3.27 5.57
CA GLY A 12 -7.67 2.80 6.94
C GLY A 12 -6.73 3.56 7.87
N SER A 13 -6.14 4.67 7.40
CA SER A 13 -5.24 5.45 8.25
C SER A 13 -5.96 6.01 9.46
N THR A 14 -5.27 5.87 10.59
CA THR A 14 -5.68 6.43 11.88
C THR A 14 -4.48 7.14 12.50
N GLY A 15 -4.72 8.00 13.49
CA GLY A 15 -3.62 8.61 14.23
C GLY A 15 -3.93 9.99 14.77
N PHE A 16 -2.87 10.69 15.16
CA PHE A 16 -2.94 12.08 15.54
C PHE A 16 -2.25 12.94 14.48
N ASN A 17 -3.00 13.88 13.91
CA ASN A 17 -2.53 14.76 12.84
C ASN A 17 -1.58 15.86 13.37
N ARG A 18 -1.12 16.77 12.48
CA ARG A 18 -0.20 17.89 12.85
C ARG A 18 -0.76 18.82 13.93
N HIS A 19 -2.06 18.82 14.13
CA HIS A 19 -2.75 19.65 15.14
C HIS A 19 -2.95 18.93 16.48
N GLY A 20 -2.51 17.66 16.57
CA GLY A 20 -2.75 16.80 17.73
C GLY A 20 -4.19 16.27 17.82
N GLU A 21 -4.92 16.32 16.72
CA GLU A 21 -6.30 15.84 16.64
C GLU A 21 -6.30 14.39 16.14
N TRP A 22 -7.13 13.57 16.78
CA TRP A 22 -7.35 12.19 16.35
C TRP A 22 -8.11 12.15 15.02
N PHE A 23 -7.65 11.37 14.08
CA PHE A 23 -8.39 11.02 12.86
C PHE A 23 -8.51 9.50 12.70
N ASP A 24 -9.58 9.07 12.06
CA ASP A 24 -9.88 7.68 11.72
C ASP A 24 -10.65 7.70 10.40
N GLN A 25 -9.98 7.32 9.33
CA GLN A 25 -10.56 7.43 7.98
C GLN A 25 -11.65 6.38 7.73
N VAL A 26 -11.59 5.24 8.41
CA VAL A 26 -12.67 4.23 8.32
C VAL A 26 -13.98 4.78 8.84
N VAL A 27 -13.93 5.49 9.98
CA VAL A 27 -15.10 6.20 10.55
C VAL A 27 -15.48 7.41 9.70
N ALA A 28 -14.48 8.19 9.27
CA ALA A 28 -14.71 9.42 8.50
C ALA A 28 -15.40 9.16 7.15
N THR A 29 -15.14 8.02 6.52
CA THR A 29 -15.80 7.59 5.27
C THR A 29 -17.11 6.84 5.51
N GLY A 30 -17.43 6.54 6.77
CA GLY A 30 -18.61 5.74 7.15
C GLY A 30 -18.50 4.27 6.79
N HIS A 31 -17.30 3.79 6.48
CA HIS A 31 -17.08 2.39 6.07
C HIS A 31 -17.30 1.41 7.22
N ASP A 32 -16.96 1.77 8.45
CA ASP A 32 -17.17 0.93 9.64
C ASP A 32 -18.66 0.61 9.91
N ALA A 33 -19.55 1.54 9.55
CA ALA A 33 -20.98 1.36 9.70
C ALA A 33 -21.62 0.67 8.48
N ASN A 34 -20.97 0.65 7.31
CA ASN A 34 -21.53 0.20 6.04
C ASN A 34 -20.69 -0.91 5.38
N VAL A 35 -19.82 -1.59 6.12
CA VAL A 35 -18.88 -2.57 5.55
C VAL A 35 -19.57 -3.67 4.74
N ASP A 36 -20.75 -4.13 5.15
CA ASP A 36 -21.51 -5.18 4.45
C ASP A 36 -22.02 -4.69 3.09
N GLU A 37 -22.54 -3.46 3.02
CA GLU A 37 -22.99 -2.83 1.79
C GLU A 37 -21.83 -2.49 0.86
N ASP A 38 -20.77 -1.91 1.41
CA ASP A 38 -19.56 -1.57 0.64
C ASP A 38 -18.93 -2.85 0.02
N TYR A 39 -18.92 -3.98 0.75
CA TYR A 39 -18.41 -5.24 0.21
C TYR A 39 -19.35 -5.86 -0.83
N ALA A 40 -20.66 -5.73 -0.66
CA ALA A 40 -21.62 -6.11 -1.69
C ALA A 40 -21.42 -5.27 -2.97
N ASP A 41 -21.10 -3.98 -2.83
CA ASP A 41 -20.89 -3.07 -3.96
C ASP A 41 -19.63 -3.41 -4.75
N ILE A 42 -18.49 -3.65 -4.06
CA ILE A 42 -17.26 -4.05 -4.75
C ILE A 42 -17.42 -5.41 -5.42
N ALA A 43 -18.08 -6.38 -4.78
CA ALA A 43 -18.34 -7.71 -5.34
C ALA A 43 -19.22 -7.64 -6.61
N ARG A 44 -20.24 -6.75 -6.65
CA ARG A 44 -21.07 -6.52 -7.84
C ARG A 44 -20.27 -5.99 -9.03
N LEU A 45 -19.17 -5.28 -8.80
CA LEU A 45 -18.25 -4.83 -9.85
C LEU A 45 -17.15 -5.84 -10.18
N GLY A 46 -17.19 -7.05 -9.58
CA GLY A 46 -16.19 -8.09 -9.82
C GLY A 46 -14.90 -7.91 -9.03
N LEU A 47 -14.86 -7.02 -8.03
CA LEU A 47 -13.74 -6.87 -7.12
C LEU A 47 -13.91 -7.85 -5.95
N HIS A 48 -13.24 -9.00 -6.02
CA HIS A 48 -13.31 -10.04 -5.00
C HIS A 48 -12.10 -10.06 -4.07
N ALA A 49 -11.44 -8.92 -3.95
CA ALA A 49 -10.37 -8.71 -2.99
C ALA A 49 -10.39 -7.28 -2.47
N ALA A 50 -10.03 -7.11 -1.20
CA ALA A 50 -9.93 -5.81 -0.55
C ALA A 50 -8.59 -5.66 0.19
N ARG A 51 -8.24 -4.43 0.53
CA ARG A 51 -7.18 -4.08 1.47
C ARG A 51 -7.78 -3.25 2.58
N GLU A 52 -7.60 -3.72 3.82
CA GLU A 52 -8.23 -3.20 5.03
C GLU A 52 -7.22 -2.98 6.13
N THR A 53 -7.50 -2.06 7.02
CA THR A 53 -6.65 -1.80 8.17
C THR A 53 -7.21 -2.38 9.46
N VAL A 54 -6.39 -3.18 10.14
CA VAL A 54 -6.61 -3.48 11.56
C VAL A 54 -6.15 -2.28 12.35
N ARG A 55 -7.07 -1.47 12.82
CA ARG A 55 -6.79 -0.22 13.54
C ARG A 55 -6.14 -0.52 14.88
N TRP A 56 -4.79 -0.65 14.89
CA TRP A 56 -4.02 -1.04 16.07
C TRP A 56 -4.39 -0.30 17.35
N PRO A 57 -4.59 1.05 17.34
CA PRO A 57 -5.00 1.79 18.54
C PRO A 57 -6.33 1.37 19.14
N LEU A 58 -7.24 0.78 18.35
CA LEU A 58 -8.55 0.32 18.82
C LEU A 58 -8.49 -1.12 19.35
N VAL A 59 -7.64 -1.94 18.74
CA VAL A 59 -7.51 -3.37 19.07
C VAL A 59 -6.66 -3.58 20.33
N ASP A 60 -5.57 -2.83 20.47
CA ASP A 60 -4.59 -3.06 21.54
C ASP A 60 -4.77 -2.08 22.71
N CYS A 61 -5.43 -2.54 23.75
CA CYS A 61 -5.56 -1.82 25.02
C CYS A 61 -4.49 -2.31 26.02
N ARG A 62 -3.29 -1.72 25.94
CA ARG A 62 -2.16 -2.02 26.84
C ARG A 62 -1.82 -3.52 26.93
N GLY A 63 -1.77 -4.20 25.78
CA GLY A 63 -1.46 -5.64 25.69
C GLY A 63 -2.67 -6.54 25.93
N ARG A 64 -3.86 -6.00 26.08
CA ARG A 64 -5.12 -6.74 26.00
C ARG A 64 -5.79 -6.41 24.69
N TYR A 65 -6.17 -7.43 23.94
CA TYR A 65 -6.69 -7.28 22.58
C TYR A 65 -8.20 -7.41 22.56
N ASP A 66 -8.86 -6.40 21.97
CA ASP A 66 -10.29 -6.40 21.69
C ASP A 66 -10.46 -6.31 20.15
N PHE A 67 -11.02 -7.36 19.58
CA PHE A 67 -11.22 -7.47 18.13
C PHE A 67 -12.63 -7.09 17.68
N SER A 68 -13.46 -6.54 18.54
CA SER A 68 -14.85 -6.18 18.21
C SER A 68 -14.95 -5.22 17.03
N SER A 69 -13.94 -4.35 16.84
CA SER A 69 -13.87 -3.45 15.67
C SER A 69 -13.45 -4.15 14.37
N LEU A 70 -12.95 -5.39 14.41
CA LEU A 70 -12.49 -6.15 13.26
C LEU A 70 -13.50 -7.23 12.83
N GLU A 71 -14.29 -7.76 13.75
CA GLU A 71 -15.26 -8.84 13.48
C GLU A 71 -16.22 -8.53 12.32
N PRO A 72 -16.85 -7.33 12.23
CA PRO A 72 -17.77 -7.03 11.15
C PRO A 72 -17.13 -7.10 9.76
N PHE A 73 -15.88 -6.72 9.63
CA PHE A 73 -15.13 -6.78 8.37
C PHE A 73 -14.87 -8.22 7.93
N ILE A 74 -14.48 -9.09 8.87
CA ILE A 74 -14.28 -10.52 8.59
C ILE A 74 -15.58 -11.20 8.20
N GLU A 75 -16.67 -10.90 8.92
CA GLU A 75 -18.00 -11.45 8.62
C GLU A 75 -18.50 -11.02 7.24
N ALA A 76 -18.36 -9.74 6.89
CA ALA A 76 -18.72 -9.22 5.58
C ALA A 76 -17.84 -9.82 4.47
N ALA A 77 -16.53 -9.92 4.69
CA ALA A 77 -15.60 -10.54 3.74
C ALA A 77 -15.99 -11.98 3.41
N ASN A 78 -16.24 -12.80 4.43
CA ASN A 78 -16.69 -14.20 4.25
C ASN A 78 -18.05 -14.27 3.55
N ARG A 79 -19.01 -13.40 3.92
CA ARG A 79 -20.35 -13.37 3.34
C ARG A 79 -20.34 -13.05 1.85
N HIS A 80 -19.50 -12.12 1.42
CA HIS A 80 -19.43 -11.65 0.04
C HIS A 80 -18.30 -12.31 -0.78
N GLY A 81 -17.55 -13.26 -0.19
CA GLY A 81 -16.45 -13.94 -0.87
C GLY A 81 -15.30 -13.01 -1.23
N VAL A 82 -15.01 -12.03 -0.39
CA VAL A 82 -13.92 -11.05 -0.59
C VAL A 82 -12.69 -11.47 0.19
N GLY A 83 -11.59 -11.75 -0.51
CA GLY A 83 -10.29 -11.97 0.13
C GLY A 83 -9.70 -10.66 0.63
N VAL A 84 -8.96 -10.67 1.76
CA VAL A 84 -8.49 -9.42 2.36
C VAL A 84 -6.99 -9.42 2.61
N ILE A 85 -6.33 -8.30 2.27
CA ILE A 85 -4.99 -7.94 2.76
C ILE A 85 -5.18 -7.08 4.01
N TRP A 86 -4.70 -7.57 5.15
CA TRP A 86 -4.83 -6.88 6.43
C TRP A 86 -3.61 -6.02 6.73
N ASP A 87 -3.76 -4.70 6.71
CA ASP A 87 -2.74 -3.76 7.19
C ASP A 87 -2.77 -3.71 8.70
N LEU A 88 -1.64 -4.01 9.34
CA LEU A 88 -1.56 -4.08 10.79
C LEU A 88 -1.13 -2.76 11.43
N PHE A 89 -0.44 -1.90 10.68
CA PHE A 89 -0.04 -0.58 11.14
C PHE A 89 -0.12 0.42 9.97
N HIS A 90 -1.21 1.18 9.93
CA HIS A 90 -1.43 2.25 8.96
C HIS A 90 -1.46 3.59 9.70
N TYR A 91 -0.26 4.06 10.10
CA TYR A 91 0.14 5.27 10.82
C TYR A 91 -0.29 5.35 12.29
N GLY A 92 -1.47 4.83 12.67
CA GLY A 92 -1.96 4.84 14.04
C GLY A 92 -1.36 3.77 14.93
N PHE A 93 -1.01 4.13 16.17
CA PHE A 93 -0.51 3.23 17.20
C PHE A 93 -1.07 3.61 18.58
N PRO A 94 -1.12 2.67 19.55
CA PRO A 94 -1.60 2.97 20.89
C PRO A 94 -0.77 4.05 21.59
N GLN A 95 -1.41 4.94 22.31
CA GLN A 95 -0.73 6.08 22.97
C GLN A 95 0.31 5.69 24.02
N ASP A 96 0.23 4.45 24.53
CA ASP A 96 1.20 3.91 25.48
C ASP A 96 2.40 3.23 24.80
N VAL A 97 2.45 3.24 23.46
CA VAL A 97 3.57 2.74 22.66
C VAL A 97 4.51 3.88 22.30
N ASP A 98 5.76 3.74 22.66
CA ASP A 98 6.84 4.62 22.20
C ASP A 98 7.59 3.96 21.04
N LEU A 99 7.40 4.48 19.80
CA LEU A 99 8.05 3.96 18.59
C LEU A 99 9.58 4.13 18.61
N TRP A 100 10.10 5.01 19.46
CA TRP A 100 11.54 5.24 19.62
C TRP A 100 12.21 4.25 20.59
N SER A 101 11.42 3.48 21.33
CA SER A 101 11.93 2.57 22.35
C SER A 101 12.33 1.22 21.76
N GLU A 102 13.31 0.58 22.39
CA GLU A 102 13.69 -0.81 22.08
C GLU A 102 12.57 -1.83 22.40
N ALA A 103 11.51 -1.42 23.10
CA ALA A 103 10.37 -2.26 23.41
C ALA A 103 9.33 -2.30 22.27
N PHE A 104 9.35 -1.32 21.36
CA PHE A 104 8.38 -1.22 20.27
C PHE A 104 8.31 -2.49 19.40
N PRO A 105 9.41 -3.06 18.88
CA PRO A 105 9.34 -4.23 18.01
C PRO A 105 8.68 -5.44 18.69
N ARG A 106 8.93 -5.63 19.99
CA ARG A 106 8.31 -6.71 20.75
C ARG A 106 6.81 -6.47 20.96
N ARG A 107 6.42 -5.26 21.36
CA ARG A 107 5.00 -4.90 21.53
C ARG A 107 4.22 -5.07 20.24
N PHE A 108 4.80 -4.65 19.12
CA PHE A 108 4.21 -4.83 17.79
C PHE A 108 4.11 -6.30 17.39
N ALA A 109 5.14 -7.10 17.67
CA ALA A 109 5.14 -8.54 17.40
C ALA A 109 4.03 -9.27 18.19
N ASP A 110 3.86 -8.94 19.48
CA ASP A 110 2.81 -9.53 20.33
C ASP A 110 1.41 -9.21 19.75
N TYR A 111 1.18 -7.97 19.30
CA TYR A 111 -0.04 -7.57 18.60
C TYR A 111 -0.23 -8.31 17.28
N CYS A 112 0.80 -8.36 16.43
CA CYS A 112 0.75 -9.07 15.14
C CYS A 112 0.41 -10.56 15.33
N TYR A 113 0.98 -11.20 16.34
CA TYR A 113 0.67 -12.60 16.68
C TYR A 113 -0.82 -12.77 17.03
N ALA A 114 -1.34 -11.88 17.87
CA ALA A 114 -2.73 -11.94 18.31
C ALA A 114 -3.71 -11.73 17.14
N VAL A 115 -3.45 -10.72 16.27
CA VAL A 115 -4.26 -10.47 15.07
C VAL A 115 -4.21 -11.67 14.12
N ALA A 116 -3.01 -12.19 13.82
CA ALA A 116 -2.87 -13.31 12.88
C ALA A 116 -3.65 -14.56 13.36
N ARG A 117 -3.60 -14.86 14.66
CA ARG A 117 -4.41 -15.93 15.23
C ARG A 117 -5.90 -15.69 15.13
N PHE A 118 -6.32 -14.45 15.37
CA PHE A 118 -7.74 -14.07 15.30
C PHE A 118 -8.28 -14.20 13.89
N VAL A 119 -7.56 -13.64 12.90
CA VAL A 119 -7.90 -13.68 11.48
C VAL A 119 -7.88 -15.13 10.97
N ALA A 120 -6.81 -15.89 11.20
CA ALA A 120 -6.68 -17.26 10.72
C ALA A 120 -7.78 -18.22 11.25
N ALA A 121 -8.35 -17.91 12.42
CA ALA A 121 -9.42 -18.71 12.98
C ALA A 121 -10.82 -18.39 12.42
N ARG A 122 -10.99 -17.28 11.69
CA ARG A 122 -12.31 -16.77 11.29
C ARG A 122 -12.42 -16.44 9.80
N MET A 123 -11.32 -16.10 9.16
CA MET A 123 -11.30 -15.75 7.75
C MET A 123 -11.32 -16.98 6.87
N GLU A 124 -12.18 -17.00 5.85
CA GLU A 124 -12.14 -18.00 4.80
C GLU A 124 -11.13 -17.59 3.72
N GLY A 125 -10.27 -18.51 3.29
CA GLY A 125 -9.26 -18.24 2.29
C GLY A 125 -7.87 -17.89 2.82
N PRO A 126 -6.98 -17.27 2.00
CA PRO A 126 -5.60 -17.03 2.37
C PRO A 126 -5.46 -15.90 3.39
N CYS A 127 -4.59 -16.10 4.37
CA CYS A 127 -4.18 -15.04 5.29
C CYS A 127 -3.09 -14.19 4.65
N VAL A 128 -3.39 -12.94 4.35
CA VAL A 128 -2.45 -11.99 3.72
C VAL A 128 -2.33 -10.74 4.58
N PHE A 129 -1.10 -10.34 4.90
CA PHE A 129 -0.85 -9.23 5.80
C PHE A 129 0.13 -8.21 5.21
N THR A 130 -0.11 -6.94 5.48
CA THR A 130 0.86 -5.86 5.40
C THR A 130 1.27 -5.51 6.83
N PRO A 131 2.51 -5.82 7.27
CA PRO A 131 2.91 -5.55 8.64
C PRO A 131 2.86 -4.07 8.98
N ILE A 132 3.47 -3.23 8.16
CA ILE A 132 3.50 -1.77 8.30
C ILE A 132 3.30 -1.14 6.92
N ASN A 133 2.30 -0.27 6.79
CA ASN A 133 2.11 0.53 5.60
C ASN A 133 3.14 1.65 5.53
N GLU A 134 3.77 1.80 4.39
CA GLU A 134 4.66 2.90 4.01
C GLU A 134 5.67 3.34 5.10
N PRO A 135 6.59 2.47 5.53
CA PRO A 135 7.60 2.86 6.52
C PRO A 135 8.40 4.11 6.10
N SER A 136 8.61 4.30 4.80
CA SER A 136 9.34 5.48 4.28
C SER A 136 8.52 6.76 4.41
N PHE A 137 7.21 6.72 4.13
CA PHE A 137 6.33 7.87 4.31
C PHE A 137 6.14 8.18 5.80
N MET A 138 5.88 7.17 6.64
CA MET A 138 5.76 7.34 8.08
C MET A 138 7.03 7.94 8.69
N ALA A 139 8.22 7.49 8.23
CA ALA A 139 9.50 8.04 8.66
C ALA A 139 9.64 9.52 8.24
N TYR A 140 9.18 9.89 7.04
CA TYR A 140 9.18 11.28 6.59
C TYR A 140 8.16 12.11 7.37
N ALA A 141 6.90 11.71 7.38
CA ALA A 141 5.81 12.50 7.98
C ALA A 141 5.90 12.55 9.51
N GLY A 142 6.08 11.40 10.16
CA GLY A 142 6.11 11.29 11.61
C GLY A 142 7.49 11.49 12.25
N GLY A 143 8.57 11.19 11.51
CA GLY A 143 9.93 11.23 12.02
C GLY A 143 10.75 12.46 11.60
N GLU A 144 10.55 12.96 10.38
CA GLU A 144 11.33 14.07 9.84
C GLU A 144 10.61 15.41 9.95
N LYS A 145 9.29 15.43 9.64
CA LYS A 145 8.51 16.66 9.45
C LYS A 145 7.48 16.95 10.54
N ALA A 146 7.30 16.06 11.51
CA ALA A 146 6.32 16.19 12.59
C ALA A 146 4.87 16.46 12.11
N LEU A 147 4.49 15.89 10.96
CA LEU A 147 3.15 16.02 10.40
C LEU A 147 2.14 15.08 11.07
N PHE A 148 2.64 14.00 11.68
CA PHE A 148 1.86 13.02 12.45
C PHE A 148 2.60 12.64 13.73
N ALA A 149 1.89 12.02 14.68
CA ALA A 149 2.57 11.30 15.73
C ALA A 149 3.55 10.26 15.14
N PRO A 150 4.75 10.08 15.69
CA PRO A 150 5.26 10.53 16.99
C PRO A 150 5.92 11.93 16.99
N TYR A 151 5.62 12.78 16.05
CA TYR A 151 6.06 14.19 15.93
C TYR A 151 7.59 14.39 15.99
N GLY A 152 8.35 13.46 15.41
CA GLY A 152 9.79 13.59 15.29
C GLY A 152 10.17 14.71 14.30
N SER A 153 11.26 15.41 14.59
CA SER A 153 11.86 16.41 13.69
C SER A 153 13.31 16.05 13.47
N GLY A 154 13.72 15.87 12.21
CA GLY A 154 15.08 15.46 11.86
C GLY A 154 15.44 14.03 12.30
N ARG A 155 14.48 13.19 12.65
CA ARG A 155 14.65 11.81 13.13
C ARG A 155 14.06 10.76 12.16
N GLY A 156 13.87 11.14 10.90
CA GLY A 156 13.25 10.24 9.90
C GLY A 156 14.00 8.92 9.73
N TRP A 157 15.33 8.96 9.68
CA TRP A 157 16.14 7.74 9.59
C TRP A 157 15.96 6.82 10.80
N GLU A 158 15.99 7.38 12.00
CA GLU A 158 15.82 6.62 13.24
C GLU A 158 14.44 5.92 13.28
N LEU A 159 13.39 6.64 12.91
CA LEU A 159 12.04 6.05 12.82
C LEU A 159 11.98 4.95 11.77
N LYS A 160 12.56 5.16 10.58
CA LYS A 160 12.59 4.14 9.53
C LYS A 160 13.23 2.84 10.01
N VAL A 161 14.35 2.94 10.73
CA VAL A 161 15.04 1.77 11.31
C VAL A 161 14.17 1.07 12.36
N ALA A 162 13.51 1.84 13.23
CA ALA A 162 12.59 1.29 14.23
C ALA A 162 11.41 0.54 13.56
N LEU A 163 10.79 1.13 12.53
CA LEU A 163 9.71 0.52 11.78
C LEU A 163 10.17 -0.77 11.07
N ALA A 164 11.37 -0.77 10.48
CA ALA A 164 11.93 -1.98 9.86
C ALA A 164 12.13 -3.12 10.89
N ARG A 165 12.65 -2.81 12.08
CA ARG A 165 12.74 -3.79 13.19
C ARG A 165 11.36 -4.31 13.59
N GLY A 166 10.38 -3.40 13.72
CA GLY A 166 8.99 -3.75 14.01
C GLY A 166 8.41 -4.69 12.96
N ALA A 167 8.57 -4.35 11.67
CA ALA A 167 8.06 -5.16 10.56
C ALA A 167 8.67 -6.57 10.55
N ILE A 168 9.99 -6.70 10.72
CA ILE A 168 10.69 -8.00 10.80
C ILE A 168 10.15 -8.83 11.97
N ALA A 169 10.03 -8.21 13.16
CA ALA A 169 9.50 -8.89 14.34
C ALA A 169 8.03 -9.30 14.17
N GLY A 170 7.21 -8.42 13.57
CA GLY A 170 5.81 -8.70 13.23
C GLY A 170 5.65 -9.86 12.25
N ILE A 171 6.42 -9.88 11.16
CA ILE A 171 6.41 -10.98 10.18
C ILE A 171 6.74 -12.33 10.87
N ASN A 172 7.76 -12.36 11.70
CA ASN A 172 8.12 -13.57 12.44
C ASN A 172 7.02 -14.04 13.40
N ALA A 173 6.37 -13.10 14.08
CA ALA A 173 5.25 -13.39 14.97
C ALA A 173 4.01 -13.90 14.20
N ILE A 174 3.69 -13.30 13.06
CA ILE A 174 2.59 -13.75 12.19
C ILE A 174 2.86 -15.18 11.70
N ARG A 175 4.06 -15.47 11.21
CA ARG A 175 4.43 -16.83 10.79
C ARG A 175 4.32 -17.86 11.89
N ALA A 176 4.66 -17.49 13.12
CA ALA A 176 4.49 -18.39 14.28
C ALA A 176 3.00 -18.66 14.57
N ALA A 177 2.11 -17.72 14.29
CA ALA A 177 0.67 -17.84 14.50
C ALA A 177 -0.05 -18.50 13.32
N CYS A 178 0.37 -18.20 12.08
CA CYS A 178 -0.19 -18.64 10.83
C CYS A 178 0.96 -18.95 9.84
N PRO A 179 1.45 -20.19 9.79
CA PRO A 179 2.63 -20.57 8.99
C PRO A 179 2.48 -20.32 7.49
N ASP A 180 1.26 -20.40 6.96
CA ASP A 180 0.94 -20.23 5.54
C ASP A 180 0.64 -18.77 5.17
N ALA A 181 0.81 -17.82 6.09
CA ALA A 181 0.56 -16.42 5.86
C ALA A 181 1.47 -15.84 4.76
N ARG A 182 0.87 -15.03 3.88
CA ARG A 182 1.59 -14.25 2.87
C ARG A 182 1.77 -12.81 3.35
N PHE A 183 2.81 -12.16 2.84
CA PHE A 183 3.16 -10.79 3.24
C PHE A 183 3.30 -9.89 2.04
N VAL A 184 2.62 -8.73 2.09
CA VAL A 184 2.78 -7.66 1.12
C VAL A 184 3.50 -6.51 1.83
N SER A 185 4.75 -6.27 1.46
CA SER A 185 5.57 -5.22 2.07
C SER A 185 5.42 -3.93 1.27
N VAL A 186 4.65 -3.01 1.80
CA VAL A 186 4.15 -1.82 1.11
C VAL A 186 5.04 -0.61 1.39
N ASP A 187 5.47 0.09 0.32
CA ASP A 187 6.14 1.39 0.43
C ASP A 187 5.90 2.24 -0.84
N PRO A 188 6.01 3.60 -0.77
CA PRO A 188 5.82 4.42 -1.94
C PRO A 188 6.98 4.26 -2.93
N LEU A 189 6.64 4.07 -4.19
CA LEU A 189 7.62 4.09 -5.27
C LEU A 189 7.70 5.49 -5.88
N CYS A 190 8.67 6.24 -5.40
CA CYS A 190 8.89 7.61 -5.83
C CYS A 190 10.05 7.71 -6.81
N ARG A 191 10.02 8.74 -7.66
CA ARG A 191 11.11 9.08 -8.57
C ARG A 191 11.33 10.58 -8.60
N VAL A 192 12.58 11.00 -8.56
CA VAL A 192 12.95 12.41 -8.73
C VAL A 192 13.73 12.64 -10.01
N VAL A 193 13.65 13.85 -10.53
CA VAL A 193 14.43 14.32 -11.68
C VAL A 193 15.20 15.58 -11.31
N CYS A 194 16.26 15.90 -12.04
CA CYS A 194 16.93 17.18 -11.87
C CYS A 194 16.03 18.34 -12.33
N PRO A 195 15.95 19.43 -11.58
CA PRO A 195 15.44 20.68 -12.12
C PRO A 195 16.27 21.08 -13.36
N LYS A 196 15.61 21.71 -14.34
CA LYS A 196 16.25 22.05 -15.64
C LYS A 196 17.48 22.94 -15.49
N ASP A 197 17.49 23.78 -14.46
CA ASP A 197 18.58 24.74 -14.14
C ASP A 197 19.58 24.22 -13.10
N ARG A 198 19.39 22.98 -12.56
CA ARG A 198 20.21 22.38 -11.51
C ARG A 198 20.78 21.01 -11.91
N PRO A 199 21.55 20.92 -13.02
CA PRO A 199 22.18 19.64 -13.42
C PRO A 199 23.21 19.13 -12.41
N ASP A 200 23.70 20.00 -11.52
CA ASP A 200 24.60 19.66 -10.40
C ASP A 200 23.97 18.70 -9.39
N LEU A 201 22.64 18.59 -9.35
CA LEU A 201 21.89 17.65 -8.49
C LEU A 201 21.82 16.21 -9.06
N ALA A 202 22.37 15.95 -10.24
CA ALA A 202 22.32 14.60 -10.85
C ALA A 202 22.84 13.47 -9.94
N PRO A 203 23.92 13.64 -9.13
CA PRO A 203 24.34 12.60 -8.20
C PRO A 203 23.30 12.31 -7.12
N GLN A 204 22.64 13.34 -6.57
CA GLN A 204 21.59 13.19 -5.55
C GLN A 204 20.33 12.54 -6.14
N VAL A 205 19.94 12.92 -7.37
CA VAL A 205 18.85 12.28 -8.12
C VAL A 205 19.16 10.79 -8.34
N HIS A 206 20.39 10.47 -8.75
CA HIS A 206 20.82 9.09 -8.93
C HIS A 206 20.76 8.31 -7.62
N ASP A 207 21.25 8.88 -6.53
CA ASP A 207 21.21 8.25 -5.20
C ASP A 207 19.79 8.01 -4.72
N PHE A 208 18.89 9.00 -4.86
CA PHE A 208 17.48 8.85 -4.51
C PHE A 208 16.84 7.69 -5.26
N ASN A 209 16.92 7.70 -6.58
CA ASN A 209 16.23 6.75 -7.45
C ASN A 209 16.77 5.31 -7.38
N ASN A 210 18.02 5.13 -6.93
CA ASN A 210 18.66 3.79 -6.93
C ASN A 210 18.95 3.24 -5.53
N ARG A 211 18.86 4.08 -4.50
CA ARG A 211 19.16 3.68 -3.12
C ARG A 211 18.09 4.12 -2.12
N LEU A 212 17.76 5.42 -2.05
CA LEU A 212 16.91 5.92 -0.97
C LEU A 212 15.48 5.40 -1.05
N VAL A 213 14.90 5.33 -2.25
CA VAL A 213 13.54 4.84 -2.49
C VAL A 213 13.36 3.35 -2.12
N PHE A 214 14.46 2.59 -2.04
CA PHE A 214 14.43 1.14 -1.78
C PHE A 214 14.77 0.76 -0.34
N GLN A 215 15.06 1.72 0.53
CA GLN A 215 15.62 1.46 1.86
C GLN A 215 14.77 0.53 2.73
N SER A 216 13.45 0.71 2.75
CA SER A 216 12.57 -0.13 3.58
C SER A 216 12.61 -1.60 3.13
N TRP A 217 12.46 -1.85 1.84
CA TRP A 217 12.53 -3.22 1.29
C TRP A 217 13.93 -3.81 1.43
N ASP A 218 15.00 -2.99 1.25
CA ASP A 218 16.38 -3.43 1.44
C ASP A 218 16.67 -3.82 2.89
N MET A 219 16.09 -3.13 3.88
CA MET A 219 16.17 -3.51 5.30
C MET A 219 15.44 -4.82 5.56
N LEU A 220 14.22 -4.99 5.04
CA LEU A 220 13.46 -6.22 5.22
C LEU A 220 14.17 -7.43 4.64
N CYS A 221 14.77 -7.32 3.46
CA CYS A 221 15.48 -8.45 2.84
C CYS A 221 16.96 -8.57 3.25
N GLY A 222 17.43 -7.78 4.21
CA GLY A 222 18.79 -7.85 4.78
C GLY A 222 19.89 -7.28 3.88
N ARG A 223 19.54 -6.51 2.83
CA ARG A 223 20.53 -5.83 1.96
C ARG A 223 21.07 -4.55 2.59
N LEU A 224 20.27 -3.92 3.45
CA LEU A 224 20.62 -2.73 4.23
C LEU A 224 20.45 -3.05 5.70
N LEU A 225 21.45 -2.74 6.52
CA LEU A 225 21.47 -2.99 7.97
C LEU A 225 21.11 -4.46 8.32
N PRO A 226 21.86 -5.46 7.83
CA PRO A 226 21.55 -6.88 8.05
C PRO A 226 21.47 -7.26 9.55
N GLU A 227 22.08 -6.46 10.43
CA GLU A 227 21.99 -6.62 11.90
C GLU A 227 20.56 -6.40 12.46
N LEU A 228 19.63 -5.86 11.67
CA LEU A 228 18.21 -5.79 12.04
C LEU A 228 17.53 -7.16 12.00
N GLY A 229 18.19 -8.18 11.43
CA GLY A 229 17.66 -9.54 11.31
C GLY A 229 16.80 -9.76 10.08
N GLY A 230 16.76 -8.79 9.13
CA GLY A 230 16.11 -8.96 7.84
C GLY A 230 16.75 -10.06 7.01
N SER A 231 15.95 -10.73 6.19
CA SER A 231 16.40 -11.77 5.26
C SER A 231 15.53 -11.79 4.01
N PRO A 232 15.98 -12.42 2.91
CA PRO A 232 15.16 -12.54 1.70
C PRO A 232 13.76 -13.13 1.93
N GLU A 233 13.56 -13.88 2.99
CA GLU A 233 12.27 -14.48 3.36
C GLU A 233 11.29 -13.46 3.92
N HIS A 234 11.76 -12.33 4.47
CA HIS A 234 10.89 -11.27 4.97
C HIS A 234 10.30 -10.40 3.86
N LEU A 235 10.79 -10.51 2.62
CA LEU A 235 10.26 -9.81 1.46
C LEU A 235 9.59 -10.84 0.52
N ASP A 236 8.28 -11.09 0.74
CA ASP A 236 7.50 -12.05 -0.04
C ASP A 236 6.93 -11.39 -1.31
N VAL A 237 5.98 -10.47 -1.18
CA VAL A 237 5.46 -9.64 -2.26
C VAL A 237 5.88 -8.19 -2.02
N VAL A 238 6.42 -7.54 -3.04
CA VAL A 238 6.75 -6.11 -2.98
C VAL A 238 5.52 -5.31 -3.35
N GLY A 239 4.96 -4.62 -2.36
CA GLY A 239 3.81 -3.73 -2.52
C GLY A 239 4.26 -2.33 -2.89
N ILE A 240 3.68 -1.79 -3.94
CA ILE A 240 4.04 -0.50 -4.53
C ILE A 240 2.85 0.44 -4.41
N ASN A 241 2.99 1.50 -3.61
CA ASN A 241 2.06 2.62 -3.61
C ASN A 241 2.52 3.64 -4.64
N TYR A 242 1.66 3.94 -5.62
CA TYR A 242 2.01 4.85 -6.70
C TYR A 242 0.82 5.71 -7.13
N TYR A 243 1.01 7.01 -7.02
CA TYR A 243 0.05 8.04 -7.37
C TYR A 243 0.63 9.01 -8.40
N TRP A 244 -0.18 9.88 -8.99
CA TRP A 244 0.25 10.93 -9.91
C TRP A 244 1.32 11.86 -9.30
N THR A 245 1.35 11.96 -7.96
CA THR A 245 2.28 12.79 -7.20
C THR A 245 3.64 12.16 -6.96
N ASN A 246 3.86 10.89 -7.34
CA ASN A 246 5.09 10.15 -6.99
C ASN A 246 6.30 10.47 -7.86
N GLN A 247 6.19 11.42 -8.80
CA GLN A 247 7.34 11.89 -9.58
C GLN A 247 7.44 13.42 -9.52
N TRP A 248 8.60 13.96 -9.12
CA TRP A 248 8.82 15.40 -8.95
C TRP A 248 10.26 15.82 -9.22
N GLU A 249 10.51 17.14 -9.33
CA GLU A 249 11.85 17.67 -9.35
C GLU A 249 12.47 17.60 -7.95
N LEU A 250 13.73 17.15 -7.86
CA LEU A 250 14.46 17.18 -6.60
C LEU A 250 14.58 18.62 -6.13
N ASN A 251 13.94 18.93 -5.02
CA ASN A 251 13.89 20.27 -4.47
C ASN A 251 14.26 20.23 -2.99
N ASP A 252 15.16 21.12 -2.60
CA ASP A 252 15.62 21.26 -1.22
C ASP A 252 14.65 22.07 -0.34
N ALA A 253 13.63 22.67 -0.95
CA ALA A 253 12.63 23.51 -0.28
C ALA A 253 11.21 23.09 -0.68
N PRO A 254 10.62 22.07 -0.03
CA PRO A 254 9.20 21.78 -0.19
C PRO A 254 8.37 22.99 0.23
N ASN A 255 7.14 23.11 -0.32
CA ASN A 255 6.22 24.17 0.10
C ASN A 255 5.90 24.06 1.61
N ALA A 256 5.19 25.07 2.17
CA ALA A 256 4.87 25.13 3.60
C ALA A 256 4.11 23.92 4.13
N ASP A 257 3.39 23.20 3.26
CA ASP A 257 2.64 21.99 3.59
C ASP A 257 3.47 20.71 3.47
N GLY A 258 4.76 20.82 3.13
CA GLY A 258 5.64 19.67 2.93
C GLY A 258 5.46 18.97 1.59
N ASN A 259 4.54 19.42 0.75
CA ASN A 259 4.28 18.86 -0.56
C ASN A 259 5.25 19.47 -1.60
N VAL A 260 5.80 18.61 -2.43
CA VAL A 260 6.55 19.00 -3.62
C VAL A 260 5.61 18.88 -4.82
N PRO A 261 5.48 19.91 -5.67
CA PRO A 261 4.65 19.81 -6.86
C PRO A 261 5.08 18.62 -7.72
N PRO A 262 4.15 17.77 -8.16
CA PRO A 262 4.48 16.69 -9.09
C PRO A 262 4.93 17.25 -10.44
N LEU A 263 5.60 16.42 -11.21
CA LEU A 263 5.80 16.69 -12.63
C LEU A 263 4.44 16.72 -13.35
N ASP A 264 4.26 17.64 -14.28
CA ASP A 264 3.09 17.67 -15.16
C ASP A 264 2.93 16.32 -15.89
N ASP A 265 1.70 15.94 -16.23
CA ASP A 265 1.43 14.61 -16.81
C ASP A 265 2.12 14.44 -18.19
N ASP A 266 2.34 15.51 -18.92
CA ASP A 266 3.02 15.55 -20.21
C ASP A 266 4.54 15.84 -20.11
N ASP A 267 5.11 15.95 -18.90
CA ASP A 267 6.54 16.19 -18.74
C ASP A 267 7.35 14.99 -19.29
N PRO A 268 8.19 15.19 -20.32
CA PRO A 268 8.93 14.10 -20.95
C PRO A 268 9.96 13.42 -20.03
N ARG A 269 10.18 13.95 -18.84
CA ARG A 269 11.07 13.36 -17.83
C ARG A 269 10.34 12.35 -16.95
N ARG A 270 9.00 12.26 -17.01
CA ARG A 270 8.25 11.21 -16.31
C ARG A 270 8.65 9.85 -16.85
N ALA A 271 8.86 8.90 -15.95
CA ALA A 271 9.03 7.50 -16.32
C ALA A 271 7.66 6.80 -16.33
N PRO A 272 7.38 5.93 -17.31
CA PRO A 272 6.18 5.11 -17.30
C PRO A 272 6.09 4.24 -16.05
N LEU A 273 4.89 4.05 -15.51
CA LEU A 273 4.66 3.17 -14.35
C LEU A 273 5.19 1.76 -14.61
N SER A 274 5.03 1.22 -15.82
CA SER A 274 5.56 -0.09 -16.20
C SER A 274 7.07 -0.20 -15.99
N ASP A 275 7.85 0.84 -16.33
CA ASP A 275 9.30 0.84 -16.20
C ASP A 275 9.72 0.90 -14.72
N LEU A 276 8.98 1.68 -13.92
CA LEU A 276 9.21 1.77 -12.49
C LEU A 276 8.96 0.43 -11.79
N VAL A 277 7.83 -0.22 -12.06
CA VAL A 277 7.49 -1.54 -11.50
C VAL A 277 8.48 -2.61 -11.99
N LEU A 278 8.85 -2.57 -13.27
CA LEU A 278 9.86 -3.48 -13.84
C LEU A 278 11.21 -3.36 -13.11
N SER A 279 11.63 -2.13 -12.75
CA SER A 279 12.88 -1.89 -12.01
C SER A 279 12.84 -2.52 -10.61
N VAL A 280 11.70 -2.47 -9.93
CA VAL A 280 11.48 -3.12 -8.62
C VAL A 280 11.60 -4.64 -8.75
N TRP A 281 10.91 -5.22 -9.73
CA TRP A 281 11.00 -6.66 -9.99
C TRP A 281 12.43 -7.09 -10.33
N GLN A 282 13.13 -6.36 -11.20
CA GLN A 282 14.51 -6.63 -11.55
C GLN A 282 15.46 -6.56 -10.35
N ARG A 283 15.19 -5.67 -9.40
CA ARG A 283 15.98 -5.52 -8.19
C ARG A 283 15.82 -6.70 -7.23
N TYR A 284 14.58 -7.13 -6.98
CA TYR A 284 14.29 -8.10 -5.91
C TYR A 284 14.03 -9.52 -6.42
N GLY A 285 13.57 -9.70 -7.64
CA GLY A 285 13.17 -11.01 -8.19
C GLY A 285 11.97 -11.61 -7.45
N ARG A 286 11.15 -10.77 -6.81
CA ARG A 286 9.97 -11.15 -6.04
C ARG A 286 8.70 -10.85 -6.83
N GLU A 287 7.58 -11.43 -6.40
CA GLU A 287 6.27 -10.99 -6.83
C GLU A 287 6.08 -9.52 -6.51
N VAL A 288 5.35 -8.81 -7.35
CA VAL A 288 5.06 -7.38 -7.18
C VAL A 288 3.56 -7.15 -7.22
N MET A 289 3.09 -6.10 -6.56
CA MET A 289 1.69 -5.68 -6.55
C MET A 289 1.62 -4.16 -6.49
N ILE A 290 0.74 -3.54 -7.25
CA ILE A 290 0.40 -2.14 -7.04
C ILE A 290 -0.62 -2.12 -5.89
N THR A 291 -0.20 -1.64 -4.73
CA THR A 291 -0.98 -1.73 -3.48
C THR A 291 -1.79 -0.50 -3.18
N GLU A 292 -1.47 0.62 -3.83
CA GLU A 292 -2.29 1.84 -3.82
C GLU A 292 -2.10 2.60 -5.12
N THR A 293 -3.22 3.01 -5.72
CA THR A 293 -3.20 3.94 -6.86
C THR A 293 -4.56 4.59 -7.04
N SER A 294 -4.56 5.89 -7.27
CA SER A 294 -5.71 6.69 -7.72
C SER A 294 -5.25 8.03 -8.27
N HIS A 295 -6.20 8.82 -8.74
CA HIS A 295 -6.08 10.23 -9.08
C HIS A 295 -7.29 10.99 -8.52
N VAL A 296 -7.33 12.30 -8.65
CA VAL A 296 -8.42 13.14 -8.14
C VAL A 296 -9.33 13.63 -9.28
N GLY A 297 -10.60 13.83 -8.93
CA GLY A 297 -11.58 14.46 -9.82
C GLY A 297 -11.75 13.72 -11.15
N ASP A 298 -11.77 14.47 -12.25
CA ASP A 298 -12.02 13.94 -13.60
C ASP A 298 -10.85 13.10 -14.16
N ASN A 299 -9.67 13.20 -13.55
CA ASN A 299 -8.50 12.43 -13.98
C ASN A 299 -8.52 10.96 -13.51
N ARG A 300 -9.45 10.55 -12.66
CA ARG A 300 -9.55 9.17 -12.12
C ARG A 300 -9.69 8.12 -13.22
N GLY A 301 -10.58 8.34 -14.18
CA GLY A 301 -10.79 7.42 -15.31
C GLY A 301 -9.57 7.31 -16.23
N PRO A 302 -9.04 8.41 -16.78
CA PRO A 302 -7.80 8.41 -17.56
C PRO A 302 -6.61 7.76 -16.84
N TRP A 303 -6.42 8.05 -15.55
CA TRP A 303 -5.38 7.44 -14.73
C TRP A 303 -5.52 5.92 -14.65
N LEU A 304 -6.74 5.43 -14.40
CA LEU A 304 -6.97 3.99 -14.34
C LEU A 304 -6.69 3.31 -15.69
N CYS A 305 -7.02 3.94 -16.81
CA CYS A 305 -6.65 3.46 -18.14
C CYS A 305 -5.13 3.35 -18.32
N GLU A 306 -4.36 4.32 -17.80
CA GLU A 306 -2.89 4.27 -17.82
C GLU A 306 -2.37 3.10 -16.95
N VAL A 307 -2.89 2.94 -15.73
CA VAL A 307 -2.55 1.82 -14.83
C VAL A 307 -2.86 0.47 -15.48
N VAL A 308 -4.04 0.31 -16.08
CA VAL A 308 -4.43 -0.90 -16.83
C VAL A 308 -3.44 -1.22 -17.94
N SER A 309 -3.06 -0.21 -18.73
CA SER A 309 -2.08 -0.37 -19.82
C SER A 309 -0.71 -0.77 -19.31
N ALA A 310 -0.24 -0.16 -18.23
CA ALA A 310 1.03 -0.50 -17.58
C ALA A 310 1.01 -1.94 -17.05
N CYS A 311 -0.04 -2.34 -16.35
CA CYS A 311 -0.21 -3.70 -15.82
C CYS A 311 -0.26 -4.73 -16.94
N HIS A 312 -0.99 -4.46 -18.02
CA HIS A 312 -1.05 -5.35 -19.18
C HIS A 312 0.32 -5.56 -19.83
N SER A 313 1.07 -4.46 -20.01
CA SER A 313 2.46 -4.52 -20.52
C SER A 313 3.39 -5.35 -19.62
N LEU A 314 3.27 -5.21 -18.30
CA LEU A 314 4.07 -5.98 -17.33
C LEU A 314 3.73 -7.47 -17.37
N LEU A 315 2.46 -7.83 -17.42
CA LEU A 315 2.04 -9.24 -17.54
C LEU A 315 2.51 -9.85 -18.85
N LEU A 316 2.49 -9.13 -19.98
CA LEU A 316 3.03 -9.61 -21.26
C LEU A 316 4.55 -9.81 -21.22
N GLN A 317 5.27 -9.13 -20.31
CA GLN A 317 6.69 -9.30 -20.06
C GLN A 317 7.01 -10.38 -19.01
N ASP A 318 6.02 -11.16 -18.60
CA ASP A 318 6.14 -12.21 -17.57
C ASP A 318 6.59 -11.68 -16.20
N VAL A 319 6.32 -10.41 -15.90
CA VAL A 319 6.46 -9.88 -14.54
C VAL A 319 5.40 -10.54 -13.65
N PRO A 320 5.78 -11.11 -12.50
CA PRO A 320 4.82 -11.75 -11.59
C PRO A 320 4.02 -10.68 -10.81
N LEU A 321 3.20 -9.94 -11.53
CA LEU A 321 2.32 -8.90 -11.00
C LEU A 321 1.03 -9.54 -10.48
N ARG A 322 0.75 -9.38 -9.17
CA ARG A 322 -0.32 -10.09 -8.45
C ARG A 322 -1.62 -9.31 -8.35
N GLY A 323 -1.62 -8.05 -8.70
CA GLY A 323 -2.81 -7.22 -8.75
C GLY A 323 -2.53 -5.74 -8.69
N ALA A 324 -3.61 -4.95 -8.75
CA ALA A 324 -3.60 -3.51 -8.55
C ALA A 324 -4.79 -3.10 -7.65
N CYS A 325 -4.50 -2.38 -6.58
CA CYS A 325 -5.48 -1.93 -5.61
C CYS A 325 -5.89 -0.48 -5.89
N LEU A 326 -7.17 -0.27 -6.15
CA LEU A 326 -7.78 1.05 -6.27
C LEU A 326 -7.89 1.65 -4.86
N TYR A 327 -7.07 2.66 -4.56
CA TYR A 327 -6.92 3.19 -3.21
C TYR A 327 -6.85 4.72 -3.19
N PRO A 328 -7.73 5.37 -2.40
CA PRO A 328 -8.85 4.78 -1.69
C PRO A 328 -10.01 4.45 -2.64
N ILE A 329 -10.78 3.42 -2.31
CA ILE A 329 -11.96 3.05 -3.08
C ILE A 329 -13.14 3.99 -2.82
N LEU A 330 -13.17 4.63 -1.65
CA LEU A 330 -14.14 5.65 -1.26
C LEU A 330 -13.45 7.02 -1.21
N GLY A 331 -14.09 8.07 -1.74
CA GLY A 331 -13.66 9.44 -1.52
C GLY A 331 -13.58 9.74 -0.01
N MET A 332 -12.59 10.51 0.40
CA MET A 332 -12.25 10.69 1.80
C MET A 332 -11.97 12.16 2.15
N PRO A 333 -12.08 12.54 3.44
CA PRO A 333 -11.60 13.85 3.91
C PRO A 333 -10.07 13.84 4.07
N GLU A 334 -9.47 15.02 4.00
CA GLU A 334 -8.05 15.20 4.26
C GLU A 334 -7.70 14.92 5.74
N TRP A 335 -6.50 14.36 5.97
CA TRP A 335 -6.05 14.00 7.32
C TRP A 335 -5.90 15.18 8.28
N HIS A 336 -5.63 16.36 7.74
CA HIS A 336 -5.39 17.59 8.52
C HIS A 336 -6.54 18.58 8.47
N ASP A 337 -7.54 18.33 7.61
CA ASP A 337 -8.74 19.17 7.44
C ASP A 337 -9.93 18.28 7.07
N ARG A 338 -10.78 17.99 8.06
CA ARG A 338 -11.93 17.09 7.89
C ARG A 338 -13.05 17.69 7.03
N ASP A 339 -13.04 18.99 6.82
CA ASP A 339 -14.03 19.67 5.99
C ASP A 339 -13.63 19.65 4.49
N LEU A 340 -12.38 19.39 4.21
CA LEU A 340 -11.86 19.28 2.85
C LEU A 340 -11.93 17.81 2.39
N TRP A 341 -12.77 17.53 1.41
CA TRP A 341 -12.95 16.19 0.84
C TRP A 341 -12.27 16.07 -0.53
N THR A 342 -11.58 14.98 -0.73
CA THR A 342 -10.90 14.68 -1.98
C THR A 342 -11.68 13.61 -2.75
N PRO A 343 -12.25 13.96 -3.93
CA PRO A 343 -12.96 13.01 -4.79
C PRO A 343 -11.93 12.14 -5.54
N MET A 344 -11.47 11.07 -4.91
CA MET A 344 -10.48 10.16 -5.49
C MET A 344 -10.90 8.68 -5.44
N GLY A 345 -12.06 8.37 -4.90
CA GLY A 345 -12.62 7.02 -4.85
C GLY A 345 -13.29 6.58 -6.16
N LEU A 346 -13.56 5.29 -6.25
CA LEU A 346 -14.52 4.75 -7.21
C LEU A 346 -15.94 5.18 -6.81
N TRP A 347 -16.17 5.34 -5.52
CA TRP A 347 -17.37 5.95 -4.97
C TRP A 347 -17.01 7.15 -4.11
N ASP A 348 -17.75 8.23 -4.31
CA ASP A 348 -17.70 9.39 -3.43
C ASP A 348 -18.98 9.45 -2.57
N PRO A 349 -18.96 10.00 -1.34
CA PRO A 349 -20.17 10.13 -0.53
C PRO A 349 -21.14 11.11 -1.16
N LEU A 350 -22.43 10.79 -1.16
CA LEU A 350 -23.48 11.72 -1.56
C LEU A 350 -23.59 12.93 -0.63
N CYS A 351 -23.20 12.76 0.63
CA CYS A 351 -23.24 13.80 1.65
C CYS A 351 -22.02 13.70 2.56
N HIS A 352 -21.14 14.70 2.56
CA HIS A 352 -19.96 14.73 3.41
C HIS A 352 -20.27 14.75 4.92
N ARG A 353 -21.47 15.18 5.33
CA ARG A 353 -21.90 15.19 6.74
C ARG A 353 -22.46 13.85 7.20
N ASP A 354 -22.86 13.02 6.26
CA ASP A 354 -23.35 11.67 6.47
C ASP A 354 -22.85 10.79 5.34
N PRO A 355 -21.54 10.46 5.35
CA PRO A 355 -20.90 9.77 4.24
C PRO A 355 -21.43 8.35 4.04
N GLY A 356 -22.06 7.74 5.06
CA GLY A 356 -22.73 6.45 4.98
C GLY A 356 -24.11 6.47 4.35
N ALA A 357 -24.74 7.65 4.16
CA ALA A 357 -26.11 7.75 3.66
C ALA A 357 -26.28 7.38 2.16
N GLY A 358 -25.18 7.20 1.44
CA GLY A 358 -25.15 6.78 0.04
C GLY A 358 -23.86 7.10 -0.66
N ARG A 359 -23.61 6.36 -1.75
CA ARG A 359 -22.39 6.44 -2.55
C ARG A 359 -22.72 6.89 -3.97
N LEU A 360 -21.91 7.78 -4.53
CA LEU A 360 -21.98 8.20 -5.93
C LEU A 360 -20.84 7.53 -6.70
N LEU A 361 -21.21 6.71 -7.69
CA LEU A 361 -20.23 6.02 -8.54
C LEU A 361 -19.53 7.02 -9.48
N CYS A 362 -18.22 6.93 -9.58
CA CYS A 362 -17.43 7.60 -10.60
C CYS A 362 -17.52 6.80 -11.91
N GLU A 363 -18.48 7.13 -12.76
CA GLU A 363 -18.72 6.43 -14.03
C GLU A 363 -17.46 6.28 -14.90
N PRO A 364 -16.62 7.33 -15.13
CA PRO A 364 -15.42 7.15 -15.94
C PRO A 364 -14.43 6.14 -15.39
N MET A 365 -14.34 6.02 -14.05
CA MET A 365 -13.47 5.03 -13.40
C MET A 365 -14.08 3.62 -13.51
N ALA A 366 -15.40 3.50 -13.36
CA ALA A 366 -16.10 2.24 -13.54
C ALA A 366 -16.01 1.73 -15.01
N GLU A 367 -16.14 2.61 -16.00
CA GLU A 367 -15.94 2.28 -17.41
C GLU A 367 -14.51 1.79 -17.69
N ALA A 368 -13.51 2.47 -17.13
CA ALA A 368 -12.11 2.04 -17.24
C ALA A 368 -11.87 0.64 -16.62
N LEU A 369 -12.50 0.37 -15.48
CA LEU A 369 -12.44 -0.94 -14.83
C LEU A 369 -13.10 -2.03 -15.68
N GLN A 370 -14.26 -1.77 -16.26
CA GLN A 370 -14.92 -2.68 -17.20
C GLN A 370 -14.06 -2.93 -18.45
N GLY A 371 -13.40 -1.89 -18.96
CA GLY A 371 -12.45 -1.98 -20.06
C GLY A 371 -11.22 -2.84 -19.78
N ALA A 372 -10.95 -3.15 -18.51
CA ALA A 372 -9.83 -3.97 -18.08
C ALA A 372 -10.08 -5.49 -18.17
N ALA A 373 -11.22 -5.95 -18.65
CA ALA A 373 -11.54 -7.37 -18.82
C ALA A 373 -10.46 -8.21 -19.55
N PRO A 374 -9.75 -7.69 -20.60
CA PRO A 374 -8.65 -8.42 -21.23
C PRO A 374 -7.44 -8.64 -20.27
N LEU A 375 -7.18 -7.68 -19.39
CA LEU A 375 -6.13 -7.79 -18.37
C LEU A 375 -6.47 -8.87 -17.34
N GLU A 376 -7.72 -8.88 -16.86
CA GLU A 376 -8.24 -9.91 -15.95
C GLU A 376 -8.11 -11.31 -16.56
N ALA A 377 -8.53 -11.48 -17.81
CA ALA A 377 -8.43 -12.75 -18.52
C ALA A 377 -6.96 -13.21 -18.67
N LEU A 378 -6.04 -12.29 -18.96
CA LEU A 378 -4.61 -12.60 -19.04
C LEU A 378 -4.04 -13.03 -17.69
N HIS A 379 -4.43 -12.32 -16.61
CA HIS A 379 -4.02 -12.65 -15.25
C HIS A 379 -4.48 -14.06 -14.84
N GLN A 380 -5.76 -14.36 -15.03
CA GLN A 380 -6.35 -15.66 -14.73
C GLN A 380 -5.68 -16.80 -15.53
N ALA A 381 -5.40 -16.56 -16.83
CA ALA A 381 -4.69 -17.53 -17.67
C ALA A 381 -3.28 -17.84 -17.13
N LYS A 382 -2.55 -16.81 -16.65
CA LYS A 382 -1.22 -16.98 -16.05
C LYS A 382 -1.29 -17.71 -14.71
N GLN A 383 -2.23 -17.40 -13.84
CA GLN A 383 -2.43 -18.13 -12.59
C GLN A 383 -2.75 -19.62 -12.84
N ALA A 384 -3.64 -19.89 -13.79
CA ALA A 384 -3.95 -21.26 -14.16
C ALA A 384 -2.74 -22.05 -14.69
N ALA A 385 -1.85 -21.39 -15.47
CA ALA A 385 -0.61 -21.97 -15.96
C ALA A 385 0.37 -22.27 -14.80
N GLU A 386 0.51 -21.35 -13.84
CA GLU A 386 1.31 -21.57 -12.62
C GLU A 386 0.82 -22.78 -11.82
N CYS A 387 -0.50 -22.90 -11.61
CA CYS A 387 -1.10 -24.04 -10.91
C CYS A 387 -0.84 -25.39 -11.63
N ARG A 388 -0.71 -25.39 -12.96
CA ARG A 388 -0.34 -26.59 -13.74
C ARG A 388 1.16 -26.89 -13.78
N GLY A 389 1.99 -26.05 -13.14
CA GLY A 389 3.45 -26.19 -13.15
C GLY A 389 4.08 -25.91 -14.53
N GLU A 390 3.38 -25.20 -15.41
CA GLU A 390 3.90 -24.83 -16.72
C GLU A 390 5.02 -23.78 -16.55
N PRO A 391 6.17 -23.93 -17.24
CA PRO A 391 7.25 -22.97 -17.09
C PRO A 391 6.81 -21.60 -17.62
N GLN A 392 6.82 -20.60 -16.78
CA GLN A 392 6.69 -19.21 -17.22
C GLN A 392 7.82 -18.92 -18.20
N PHE A 393 7.48 -18.36 -19.37
CA PHE A 393 8.44 -18.02 -20.41
C PHE A 393 9.34 -16.89 -19.89
N ASN A 394 10.49 -17.24 -19.37
CA ASN A 394 11.43 -16.32 -18.71
C ASN A 394 12.24 -15.57 -19.78
N LEU A 395 11.83 -14.35 -20.15
CA LEU A 395 12.59 -13.46 -21.04
C LEU A 395 14.01 -13.13 -20.53
N ALA A 396 14.27 -13.30 -19.23
CA ALA A 396 15.62 -13.20 -18.66
C ALA A 396 16.58 -14.28 -19.23
N ARG A 397 16.08 -15.42 -19.73
CA ARG A 397 16.90 -16.40 -20.43
C ARG A 397 17.28 -15.98 -21.86
N ARG A 398 16.46 -15.19 -22.57
CA ARG A 398 16.79 -14.75 -23.95
C ARG A 398 17.98 -13.79 -24.00
N LYS A 399 18.19 -12.92 -23.01
CA LYS A 399 19.35 -12.00 -22.99
C LYS A 399 20.68 -12.70 -22.75
N ARG A 400 20.70 -13.93 -22.16
CA ARG A 400 21.95 -14.73 -22.03
C ARG A 400 22.33 -15.48 -23.30
N TYR A 401 21.42 -15.68 -24.24
CA TYR A 401 21.69 -16.32 -25.52
C TYR A 401 22.01 -15.36 -26.68
N ALA A 402 21.69 -14.05 -26.53
CA ALA A 402 22.02 -13.02 -27.53
C ALA A 402 23.38 -12.33 -27.27
N ALA A 403 24.08 -12.69 -26.19
CA ALA A 403 25.41 -12.20 -25.83
C ALA A 403 26.50 -13.25 -25.90
N ARG A 404 26.28 -14.32 -26.74
CA ARG A 404 27.34 -15.26 -27.15
C ARG A 404 27.60 -15.15 -28.63
#